data_a4b625ddd263761d2d06c156d259b3fb
#
_entry.id   a4b625ddd263761d2d06c156d259b3fb
#
_cell.length_a   1.000
_cell.length_b   1.000
_cell.length_c   1.000
_cell.angle_alpha   90.00
_cell.angle_beta   90.00
_cell.angle_gamma   90.00
#
_symmetry.space_group_name_H-M   'P 1'
#
loop_
_entity.id
_entity.type
_entity.pdbx_description
1 polymer ?
#
loop_
_entity_poly.entity_id
_entity_poly.type
_entity_poly.pdbx_seq_one_letter_code
_entity_poly.pdbx_strand_id
1 'polypeptide(L)'
;MKPITALLILDGFGYRKEKEGNAIKTDGVANIKALWDSYPHTLLQASGMDVGLPAGQMGNSEVGHLNIGAGRIVYQEFTRISKSIDDGEFFQNPAFLGAVENCKKHDSALHLMGLCSDGGVHSHLTHLYALVKLAKDHGLTKVFVHCFMDGRDVPPTSGKGYVEQVDAKLKELGVGRIATVMGRYYAMDRDNRFERVEKAYAALTYGEGLTASSAAEAMQQSYDAGVTDEFVVPTVVLTDGKPTATIQAQDSVIFYNFRPDRAREISRAYIFEDFDGFDRKNDFFPLYYVSMTQYDKTFEGHLQIAFKPQSMHNTLGEYLAKMGKTQLRIAETEKYAHVTFFFNGGVEAPNEGEDRALIASPKVATYDLKPEMSAYEVTDEAVRRIESGKYDVMILNFANCDMVGHTGVMDAAVAAVHAVDSCVRMVVEAIQKTGGRCIITADHGNAEYMWDEKAQVPFTAHTTNPVPCILVDDSRKSVELREGGRLCDLAPTLLDLMELPVPQEMTGKTLIKS
;
A
#
# COMPACT_ATOMS: atom_id res chain seq x y z
N MET A 1 28.23 30.30 5.01
CA MET A 1 26.90 29.72 5.36
C MET A 1 27.10 28.23 5.63
N LYS A 2 26.25 27.61 6.44
CA LYS A 2 26.32 26.16 6.69
C LYS A 2 25.91 25.41 5.41
N PRO A 3 26.71 24.44 4.91
CA PRO A 3 26.32 23.63 3.76
C PRO A 3 25.06 22.81 4.07
N ILE A 4 24.13 22.76 3.14
CA ILE A 4 22.88 21.99 3.24
C ILE A 4 22.90 20.80 2.29
N THR A 5 22.32 19.66 2.71
CA THR A 5 22.02 18.53 1.84
C THR A 5 20.52 18.53 1.54
N ALA A 6 20.10 18.54 0.29
CA ALA A 6 18.69 18.63 -0.05
C ALA A 6 18.21 17.48 -0.93
N LEU A 7 16.93 17.12 -0.78
CA LEU A 7 16.19 16.27 -1.70
C LEU A 7 15.07 17.11 -2.32
N LEU A 8 15.13 17.28 -3.63
CA LEU A 8 14.11 17.96 -4.42
C LEU A 8 13.28 16.89 -5.13
N ILE A 9 12.01 16.77 -4.75
CA ILE A 9 11.07 15.80 -5.33
C ILE A 9 10.16 16.57 -6.30
N LEU A 10 10.27 16.24 -7.58
CA LEU A 10 9.43 16.78 -8.66
C LEU A 10 8.27 15.82 -8.85
N ASP A 11 7.19 16.00 -8.09
CA ASP A 11 6.06 15.07 -8.02
C ASP A 11 5.47 14.81 -9.41
N GLY A 12 5.36 13.55 -9.82
CA GLY A 12 4.85 13.17 -11.15
C GLY A 12 5.80 13.40 -12.33
N PHE A 13 7.09 13.70 -12.09
CA PHE A 13 8.08 13.94 -13.14
C PHE A 13 8.76 12.63 -13.56
N GLY A 14 8.07 11.81 -14.36
CA GLY A 14 8.62 10.56 -14.88
C GLY A 14 9.63 10.72 -16.01
N TYR A 15 10.21 9.59 -16.45
CA TYR A 15 11.16 9.57 -17.56
C TYR A 15 10.64 8.69 -18.70
N ARG A 16 10.49 9.29 -19.87
CA ARG A 16 10.15 8.62 -21.15
C ARG A 16 10.97 9.21 -22.28
N LYS A 17 11.41 8.38 -23.23
CA LYS A 17 12.25 8.82 -24.36
C LYS A 17 11.44 9.50 -25.47
N GLU A 18 10.22 9.03 -25.69
CA GLU A 18 9.31 9.53 -26.72
C GLU A 18 8.86 10.96 -26.42
N LYS A 19 8.66 11.77 -27.49
CA LYS A 19 8.21 13.16 -27.38
C LYS A 19 6.69 13.31 -27.44
N GLU A 20 6.02 12.43 -28.19
CA GLU A 20 4.57 12.47 -28.35
C GLU A 20 3.89 12.31 -26.99
N GLY A 21 2.99 13.23 -26.66
CA GLY A 21 2.27 13.22 -25.39
C GLY A 21 3.15 13.41 -24.15
N ASN A 22 4.36 13.93 -24.27
CA ASN A 22 5.32 14.08 -23.18
C ASN A 22 5.55 15.56 -22.87
N ALA A 23 4.96 16.05 -21.76
CA ALA A 23 5.08 17.45 -21.37
C ALA A 23 6.50 17.81 -20.88
N ILE A 24 7.32 16.82 -20.51
CA ILE A 24 8.68 17.01 -20.02
C ILE A 24 9.69 17.15 -21.17
N LYS A 25 9.43 16.55 -22.34
CA LYS A 25 10.31 16.60 -23.52
C LYS A 25 10.05 17.83 -24.40
N THR A 26 9.81 18.97 -23.79
CA THR A 26 9.59 20.26 -24.47
C THR A 26 10.83 21.13 -24.37
N ASP A 27 10.89 22.18 -25.20
CA ASP A 27 12.06 23.08 -25.27
C ASP A 27 12.26 23.94 -24.00
N GLY A 28 11.29 23.99 -23.11
CA GLY A 28 11.32 24.78 -21.86
C GLY A 28 11.96 24.13 -20.64
N VAL A 29 12.52 22.93 -20.75
CA VAL A 29 13.15 22.18 -19.63
C VAL A 29 14.67 22.26 -19.74
N ALA A 30 15.21 23.46 -19.91
CA ALA A 30 16.63 23.67 -20.18
C ALA A 30 17.51 23.51 -18.94
N ASN A 31 17.01 23.91 -17.75
CA ASN A 31 17.80 23.91 -16.53
C ASN A 31 18.00 22.49 -15.98
N ILE A 32 16.92 21.70 -15.85
CA ILE A 32 17.01 20.30 -15.42
C ILE A 32 17.83 19.49 -16.42
N LYS A 33 17.66 19.75 -17.73
CA LYS A 33 18.47 19.11 -18.76
C LYS A 33 19.96 19.45 -18.63
N ALA A 34 20.32 20.69 -18.37
CA ALA A 34 21.71 21.10 -18.17
C ALA A 34 22.32 20.42 -16.92
N LEU A 35 21.55 20.26 -15.85
CA LEU A 35 21.97 19.51 -14.67
C LEU A 35 22.16 18.02 -14.99
N TRP A 36 21.24 17.41 -15.74
CA TRP A 36 21.37 16.03 -16.19
C TRP A 36 22.63 15.82 -17.04
N ASP A 37 22.91 16.72 -17.96
CA ASP A 37 24.08 16.61 -18.85
C ASP A 37 25.42 16.88 -18.11
N SER A 38 25.40 17.56 -16.97
CA SER A 38 26.61 18.04 -16.27
C SER A 38 26.95 17.30 -14.98
N TYR A 39 26.01 16.56 -14.42
CA TYR A 39 26.16 15.89 -13.13
C TYR A 39 25.88 14.39 -13.20
N PRO A 40 26.40 13.60 -12.26
CA PRO A 40 26.06 12.18 -12.14
C PRO A 40 24.55 11.98 -12.07
N HIS A 41 24.03 11.08 -12.90
CA HIS A 41 22.61 10.81 -12.96
C HIS A 41 22.30 9.33 -13.23
N THR A 42 21.11 8.90 -12.91
CA THR A 42 20.57 7.56 -13.15
C THR A 42 19.05 7.60 -13.19
N LEU A 43 18.42 6.46 -13.44
CA LEU A 43 16.98 6.28 -13.34
C LEU A 43 16.64 5.38 -12.15
N LEU A 44 15.55 5.69 -11.46
CA LEU A 44 15.03 4.91 -10.33
C LEU A 44 13.71 4.25 -10.70
N GLN A 45 13.52 3.03 -10.22
CA GLN A 45 12.23 2.36 -10.27
C GLN A 45 11.29 2.97 -9.22
N ALA A 46 10.09 3.33 -9.65
CA ALA A 46 9.10 4.05 -8.85
C ALA A 46 7.69 3.41 -8.91
N SER A 47 7.60 2.15 -9.33
CA SER A 47 6.32 1.44 -9.51
C SER A 47 6.41 -0.04 -9.16
N GLY A 48 5.29 -0.72 -9.06
CA GLY A 48 5.21 -2.16 -8.84
C GLY A 48 5.98 -2.63 -7.61
N MET A 49 6.57 -3.81 -7.71
CA MET A 49 7.30 -4.46 -6.60
C MET A 49 8.46 -3.64 -6.03
N ASP A 50 9.02 -2.74 -6.82
CA ASP A 50 10.15 -1.89 -6.41
C ASP A 50 9.74 -0.79 -5.41
N VAL A 51 8.44 -0.58 -5.23
CA VAL A 51 7.87 0.31 -4.21
C VAL A 51 6.84 -0.39 -3.30
N GLY A 52 6.79 -1.73 -3.35
CA GLY A 52 5.92 -2.54 -2.50
C GLY A 52 4.46 -2.66 -2.97
N LEU A 53 4.20 -2.32 -4.23
CA LEU A 53 2.91 -2.50 -4.91
C LEU A 53 2.91 -3.79 -5.75
N PRO A 54 1.75 -4.31 -6.16
CA PRO A 54 1.67 -5.41 -7.11
C PRO A 54 2.46 -5.14 -8.40
N ALA A 55 2.97 -6.19 -9.03
CA ALA A 55 3.68 -6.08 -10.30
C ALA A 55 2.84 -5.37 -11.37
N GLY A 56 3.43 -4.39 -12.06
CA GLY A 56 2.75 -3.60 -13.09
C GLY A 56 1.82 -2.50 -12.58
N GLN A 57 1.64 -2.36 -11.26
CA GLN A 57 0.86 -1.26 -10.71
C GLN A 57 1.69 0.04 -10.69
N MET A 58 1.10 1.13 -11.17
CA MET A 58 1.71 2.46 -11.14
C MET A 58 1.97 2.92 -9.70
N GLY A 59 3.07 3.66 -9.50
CA GLY A 59 3.37 4.33 -8.24
C GLY A 59 2.38 5.45 -7.91
N ASN A 60 2.50 6.00 -6.72
CA ASN A 60 1.75 7.17 -6.27
C ASN A 60 2.56 7.93 -5.21
N SER A 61 2.13 9.16 -4.91
CA SER A 61 2.89 10.03 -4.01
C SER A 61 2.99 9.49 -2.58
N GLU A 62 1.92 8.85 -2.05
CA GLU A 62 1.94 8.28 -0.70
C GLU A 62 3.01 7.17 -0.59
N VAL A 63 2.95 6.20 -1.50
CA VAL A 63 3.89 5.07 -1.53
C VAL A 63 5.31 5.54 -1.86
N GLY A 64 5.47 6.47 -2.82
CA GLY A 64 6.76 7.01 -3.21
C GLY A 64 7.47 7.69 -2.03
N HIS A 65 6.81 8.66 -1.37
CA HIS A 65 7.38 9.38 -0.23
C HIS A 65 7.62 8.46 0.98
N LEU A 66 6.74 7.48 1.21
CA LEU A 66 6.93 6.48 2.27
C LEU A 66 8.21 5.66 2.05
N ASN A 67 8.43 5.15 0.84
CA ASN A 67 9.63 4.38 0.51
C ASN A 67 10.90 5.22 0.60
N ILE A 68 10.87 6.47 0.12
CA ILE A 68 11.99 7.41 0.22
C ILE A 68 12.33 7.65 1.69
N GLY A 69 11.34 8.01 2.51
CA GLY A 69 11.55 8.32 3.92
C GLY A 69 11.94 7.11 4.77
N ALA A 70 11.41 5.93 4.46
CA ALA A 70 11.72 4.71 5.18
C ALA A 70 13.10 4.12 4.83
N GLY A 71 13.70 4.47 3.67
CA GLY A 71 14.94 3.89 3.20
C GLY A 71 14.87 2.37 2.95
N ARG A 72 13.65 1.86 2.76
CA ARG A 72 13.34 0.43 2.50
C ARG A 72 12.09 0.31 1.67
N ILE A 73 11.90 -0.84 0.99
CA ILE A 73 10.63 -1.12 0.33
C ILE A 73 9.58 -1.41 1.41
N VAL A 74 8.52 -0.59 1.43
CA VAL A 74 7.37 -0.80 2.32
C VAL A 74 6.27 -1.46 1.53
N TYR A 75 6.16 -2.78 1.70
CA TYR A 75 5.16 -3.55 0.96
C TYR A 75 3.75 -3.26 1.45
N GLN A 76 2.82 -3.01 0.53
CA GLN A 76 1.38 -3.03 0.81
C GLN A 76 0.97 -4.44 1.26
N GLU A 77 -0.04 -4.57 2.13
CA GLU A 77 -0.37 -5.86 2.75
C GLU A 77 -0.65 -6.96 1.72
N PHE A 78 -1.39 -6.67 0.64
CA PHE A 78 -1.59 -7.63 -0.45
C PHE A 78 -0.27 -8.14 -1.03
N THR A 79 0.63 -7.23 -1.38
CA THR A 79 1.94 -7.55 -1.99
C THR A 79 2.84 -8.27 -1.00
N ARG A 80 2.84 -7.84 0.27
CA ARG A 80 3.62 -8.45 1.35
C ARG A 80 3.25 -9.91 1.56
N ILE A 81 1.94 -10.19 1.64
CA ILE A 81 1.44 -11.56 1.83
C ILE A 81 1.74 -12.41 0.61
N SER A 82 1.46 -11.90 -0.60
CA SER A 82 1.74 -12.61 -1.85
C SER A 82 3.22 -12.92 -2.00
N LYS A 83 4.10 -11.95 -1.72
CA LYS A 83 5.55 -12.16 -1.71
C LYS A 83 5.97 -13.23 -0.70
N SER A 84 5.41 -13.24 0.50
CA SER A 84 5.73 -14.25 1.51
C SER A 84 5.33 -15.68 1.09
N ILE A 85 4.28 -15.81 0.26
CA ILE A 85 3.88 -17.09 -0.36
C ILE A 85 4.94 -17.51 -1.37
N ASP A 86 5.37 -16.60 -2.25
CA ASP A 86 6.35 -16.88 -3.30
C ASP A 86 7.72 -17.25 -2.71
N ASP A 87 8.14 -16.56 -1.64
CA ASP A 87 9.41 -16.81 -0.94
C ASP A 87 9.33 -18.04 0.00
N GLY A 88 8.14 -18.59 0.26
CA GLY A 88 7.92 -19.71 1.16
C GLY A 88 7.82 -19.35 2.65
N GLU A 89 8.04 -18.10 3.04
CA GLU A 89 7.95 -17.62 4.44
C GLU A 89 6.54 -17.76 5.01
N PHE A 90 5.51 -17.62 4.18
CA PHE A 90 4.10 -17.82 4.54
C PHE A 90 3.86 -19.17 5.22
N PHE A 91 4.49 -20.23 4.69
CA PHE A 91 4.33 -21.60 5.18
C PHE A 91 5.10 -21.88 6.49
N GLN A 92 5.91 -20.92 6.93
CA GLN A 92 6.63 -20.94 8.22
C GLN A 92 6.04 -19.95 9.23
N ASN A 93 4.94 -19.29 8.90
CA ASN A 93 4.33 -18.29 9.78
C ASN A 93 3.84 -18.94 11.08
N PRO A 94 4.33 -18.46 12.26
CA PRO A 94 4.02 -19.12 13.54
C PRO A 94 2.54 -19.10 13.93
N ALA A 95 1.76 -18.09 13.50
CA ALA A 95 0.33 -18.04 13.76
C ALA A 95 -0.43 -19.13 13.00
N PHE A 96 -0.06 -19.36 11.73
CA PHE A 96 -0.66 -20.43 10.92
C PHE A 96 -0.25 -21.82 11.41
N LEU A 97 1.03 -22.00 11.73
CA LEU A 97 1.52 -23.26 12.30
C LEU A 97 0.86 -23.56 13.65
N GLY A 98 0.67 -22.54 14.49
CA GLY A 98 -0.07 -22.68 15.74
C GLY A 98 -1.53 -23.11 15.54
N ALA A 99 -2.21 -22.60 14.50
CA ALA A 99 -3.56 -23.05 14.14
C ALA A 99 -3.58 -24.54 13.73
N VAL A 100 -2.59 -24.96 12.96
CA VAL A 100 -2.43 -26.38 12.57
C VAL A 100 -2.17 -27.28 13.79
N GLU A 101 -1.25 -26.88 14.66
CA GLU A 101 -0.94 -27.63 15.89
C GLU A 101 -2.14 -27.72 16.83
N ASN A 102 -2.92 -26.64 16.95
CA ASN A 102 -4.17 -26.67 17.72
C ASN A 102 -5.16 -27.70 17.17
N CYS A 103 -5.37 -27.73 15.85
CA CYS A 103 -6.22 -28.72 15.22
C CYS A 103 -5.75 -30.16 15.50
N LYS A 104 -4.45 -30.43 15.38
CA LYS A 104 -3.87 -31.75 15.67
C LYS A 104 -4.04 -32.15 17.14
N LYS A 105 -3.78 -31.23 18.04
CA LYS A 105 -3.86 -31.45 19.49
C LYS A 105 -5.25 -31.79 19.96
N HIS A 106 -6.26 -31.15 19.38
CA HIS A 106 -7.66 -31.29 19.80
C HIS A 106 -8.49 -32.20 18.87
N ASP A 107 -7.89 -32.76 17.82
CA ASP A 107 -8.58 -33.46 16.71
C ASP A 107 -9.75 -32.62 16.16
N SER A 108 -9.53 -31.30 16.09
CA SER A 108 -10.53 -30.29 15.73
C SER A 108 -10.38 -29.83 14.27
N ALA A 109 -11.26 -28.94 13.82
CA ALA A 109 -11.31 -28.44 12.46
C ALA A 109 -10.51 -27.15 12.26
N LEU A 110 -10.04 -26.95 11.02
CA LEU A 110 -9.55 -25.68 10.54
C LEU A 110 -10.61 -25.00 9.66
N HIS A 111 -11.04 -23.82 10.07
CA HIS A 111 -11.98 -22.98 9.34
C HIS A 111 -11.24 -21.80 8.70
N LEU A 112 -11.40 -21.64 7.38
CA LEU A 112 -10.86 -20.54 6.61
C LEU A 112 -12.01 -19.64 6.16
N MET A 113 -12.06 -18.40 6.62
CA MET A 113 -13.13 -17.48 6.25
C MET A 113 -12.59 -16.17 5.68
N GLY A 114 -13.31 -15.58 4.75
CA GLY A 114 -12.94 -14.30 4.14
C GLY A 114 -13.64 -14.04 2.81
N LEU A 115 -13.35 -12.87 2.24
CA LEU A 115 -13.91 -12.43 0.98
C LEU A 115 -13.38 -13.27 -0.17
N CYS A 116 -14.29 -13.88 -0.93
CA CYS A 116 -13.99 -14.87 -1.95
C CYS A 116 -14.01 -14.23 -3.34
N SER A 117 -12.96 -13.47 -3.67
CA SER A 117 -12.74 -12.87 -4.98
C SER A 117 -11.25 -12.65 -5.26
N ASP A 118 -10.92 -12.21 -6.46
CA ASP A 118 -9.58 -11.77 -6.88
C ASP A 118 -9.45 -10.24 -6.95
N GLY A 119 -10.40 -9.50 -6.37
CA GLY A 119 -10.40 -8.03 -6.38
C GLY A 119 -9.21 -7.39 -5.65
N GLY A 120 -8.59 -8.10 -4.71
CA GLY A 120 -7.35 -7.66 -4.06
C GLY A 120 -7.49 -6.46 -3.13
N VAL A 121 -8.72 -6.06 -2.75
CA VAL A 121 -8.98 -4.92 -1.86
C VAL A 121 -9.02 -5.35 -0.39
N HIS A 122 -9.68 -6.44 -0.08
CA HIS A 122 -9.82 -6.97 1.29
C HIS A 122 -9.08 -8.28 1.50
N SER A 123 -8.99 -9.07 0.44
CA SER A 123 -8.45 -10.44 0.41
C SER A 123 -8.05 -10.81 -1.01
N HIS A 124 -7.46 -11.97 -1.18
CA HIS A 124 -7.25 -12.56 -2.51
C HIS A 124 -7.32 -14.08 -2.44
N LEU A 125 -7.88 -14.72 -3.48
CA LEU A 125 -8.04 -16.18 -3.54
C LEU A 125 -6.72 -16.95 -3.46
N THR A 126 -5.62 -16.39 -3.98
CA THR A 126 -4.29 -17.02 -3.88
C THR A 126 -3.84 -17.21 -2.43
N HIS A 127 -4.22 -16.29 -1.52
CA HIS A 127 -3.92 -16.41 -0.08
C HIS A 127 -4.74 -17.54 0.56
N LEU A 128 -6.03 -17.68 0.19
CA LEU A 128 -6.84 -18.82 0.61
C LEU A 128 -6.23 -20.15 0.13
N TYR A 129 -5.81 -20.22 -1.13
CA TYR A 129 -5.20 -21.44 -1.68
C TYR A 129 -3.88 -21.80 -0.99
N ALA A 130 -3.09 -20.81 -0.61
CA ALA A 130 -1.88 -21.03 0.17
C ALA A 130 -2.18 -21.59 1.58
N LEU A 131 -3.24 -21.12 2.25
CA LEU A 131 -3.68 -21.68 3.54
C LEU A 131 -4.18 -23.12 3.40
N VAL A 132 -4.93 -23.43 2.36
CA VAL A 132 -5.37 -24.83 2.09
C VAL A 132 -4.17 -25.72 1.80
N LYS A 133 -3.19 -25.23 1.02
CA LYS A 133 -1.94 -25.95 0.77
C LYS A 133 -1.17 -26.22 2.07
N LEU A 134 -1.03 -25.22 2.92
CA LEU A 134 -0.40 -25.34 4.24
C LEU A 134 -1.10 -26.43 5.07
N ALA A 135 -2.43 -26.41 5.14
CA ALA A 135 -3.21 -27.41 5.86
C ALA A 135 -2.98 -28.84 5.32
N LYS A 136 -2.97 -29.01 3.98
CA LYS A 136 -2.64 -30.27 3.30
C LYS A 136 -1.24 -30.75 3.64
N ASP A 137 -0.23 -29.88 3.51
CA ASP A 137 1.18 -30.24 3.72
C ASP A 137 1.43 -30.69 5.17
N HIS A 138 0.61 -30.23 6.11
CA HIS A 138 0.62 -30.64 7.50
C HIS A 138 -0.34 -31.80 7.84
N GLY A 139 -1.02 -32.37 6.85
CA GLY A 139 -1.87 -33.56 7.01
C GLY A 139 -3.22 -33.33 7.66
N LEU A 140 -3.72 -32.08 7.68
CA LEU A 140 -5.09 -31.81 8.17
C LEU A 140 -6.12 -32.34 7.17
N THR A 141 -7.18 -32.97 7.69
CA THR A 141 -8.29 -33.51 6.88
C THR A 141 -9.62 -32.78 7.11
N LYS A 142 -9.77 -32.16 8.29
CA LYS A 142 -10.96 -31.39 8.66
C LYS A 142 -10.71 -29.91 8.35
N VAL A 143 -10.81 -29.53 7.06
CA VAL A 143 -10.57 -28.16 6.57
C VAL A 143 -11.85 -27.66 5.90
N PHE A 144 -12.35 -26.51 6.33
CA PHE A 144 -13.61 -25.96 5.85
C PHE A 144 -13.45 -24.49 5.43
N VAL A 145 -14.06 -24.12 4.30
CA VAL A 145 -14.01 -22.78 3.74
C VAL A 145 -15.38 -22.11 3.88
N HIS A 146 -15.40 -20.90 4.37
CA HIS A 146 -16.56 -20.04 4.48
C HIS A 146 -16.38 -18.87 3.51
N CYS A 147 -17.11 -18.90 2.39
CA CYS A 147 -17.00 -17.93 1.30
C CYS A 147 -17.86 -16.70 1.57
N PHE A 148 -17.23 -15.53 1.78
CA PHE A 148 -17.93 -14.26 1.79
C PHE A 148 -17.91 -13.71 0.36
N MET A 149 -19.10 -13.37 -0.19
CA MET A 149 -19.24 -12.95 -1.58
C MET A 149 -19.09 -11.45 -1.72
N ASP A 150 -18.44 -11.02 -2.79
CA ASP A 150 -17.97 -9.64 -2.99
C ASP A 150 -19.05 -8.76 -3.66
N GLY A 151 -19.09 -8.70 -4.96
CA GLY A 151 -20.02 -7.90 -5.76
C GLY A 151 -19.81 -6.37 -5.69
N ARG A 152 -18.73 -5.89 -5.04
CA ARG A 152 -18.36 -4.46 -4.97
C ARG A 152 -17.01 -4.19 -5.62
N ASP A 153 -16.01 -4.99 -5.28
CA ASP A 153 -14.65 -4.84 -5.77
C ASP A 153 -14.45 -5.64 -7.09
N VAL A 154 -15.42 -6.49 -7.41
CA VAL A 154 -15.56 -7.28 -8.65
C VAL A 154 -17.01 -7.17 -9.15
N PRO A 155 -17.33 -7.58 -10.39
CA PRO A 155 -18.69 -7.54 -10.92
C PRO A 155 -19.72 -8.23 -10.01
N PRO A 156 -20.95 -7.70 -9.90
CA PRO A 156 -21.92 -8.08 -8.86
C PRO A 156 -22.54 -9.46 -9.03
N THR A 157 -22.25 -10.17 -10.11
CA THR A 157 -22.74 -11.53 -10.40
C THR A 157 -21.60 -12.48 -10.79
N SER A 158 -20.37 -12.20 -10.37
CA SER A 158 -19.19 -13.04 -10.64
C SER A 158 -18.97 -14.14 -9.59
N GLY A 159 -19.68 -14.06 -8.47
CA GLY A 159 -19.45 -14.89 -7.27
C GLY A 159 -19.61 -16.39 -7.52
N LYS A 160 -20.56 -16.81 -8.39
CA LYS A 160 -20.70 -18.23 -8.75
C LYS A 160 -19.41 -18.78 -9.36
N GLY A 161 -18.78 -18.03 -10.26
CA GLY A 161 -17.49 -18.44 -10.85
C GLY A 161 -16.38 -18.56 -9.81
N TYR A 162 -16.37 -17.69 -8.79
CA TYR A 162 -15.37 -17.78 -7.71
C TYR A 162 -15.56 -18.99 -6.81
N VAL A 163 -16.79 -19.31 -6.38
CA VAL A 163 -17.00 -20.52 -5.57
C VAL A 163 -16.71 -21.81 -6.35
N GLU A 164 -16.99 -21.83 -7.66
CA GLU A 164 -16.62 -22.94 -8.54
C GLU A 164 -15.09 -23.09 -8.65
N GLN A 165 -14.34 -21.98 -8.76
CA GLN A 165 -12.88 -22.00 -8.76
C GLN A 165 -12.32 -22.52 -7.41
N VAL A 166 -12.88 -22.07 -6.29
CA VAL A 166 -12.49 -22.56 -4.97
C VAL A 166 -12.76 -24.05 -4.85
N ASP A 167 -13.95 -24.53 -5.21
CA ASP A 167 -14.29 -25.95 -5.16
C ASP A 167 -13.37 -26.81 -6.03
N ALA A 168 -13.06 -26.34 -7.25
CA ALA A 168 -12.09 -27.00 -8.12
C ALA A 168 -10.69 -27.07 -7.51
N LYS A 169 -10.23 -25.98 -6.85
CA LYS A 169 -8.92 -25.92 -6.20
C LYS A 169 -8.85 -26.83 -4.97
N LEU A 170 -9.90 -26.90 -4.16
CA LEU A 170 -10.00 -27.82 -3.03
C LEU A 170 -9.93 -29.29 -3.50
N LYS A 171 -10.60 -29.63 -4.60
CA LYS A 171 -10.53 -30.96 -5.23
C LYS A 171 -9.13 -31.27 -5.77
N GLU A 172 -8.49 -30.33 -6.45
CA GLU A 172 -7.10 -30.46 -6.92
C GLU A 172 -6.12 -30.71 -5.77
N LEU A 173 -6.26 -29.96 -4.68
CA LEU A 173 -5.43 -30.15 -3.49
C LEU A 173 -5.78 -31.41 -2.70
N GLY A 174 -6.96 -31.97 -2.89
CA GLY A 174 -7.43 -33.19 -2.21
C GLY A 174 -7.80 -32.99 -0.73
N VAL A 175 -8.02 -31.74 -0.31
CA VAL A 175 -8.41 -31.39 1.06
C VAL A 175 -9.29 -30.15 1.06
N GLY A 176 -10.22 -30.10 2.01
CA GLY A 176 -11.12 -28.97 2.23
C GLY A 176 -12.47 -29.11 1.53
N ARG A 177 -13.47 -28.44 2.09
CA ARG A 177 -14.83 -28.31 1.53
C ARG A 177 -15.38 -26.92 1.85
N ILE A 178 -16.24 -26.39 0.98
CA ILE A 178 -16.98 -25.17 1.28
C ILE A 178 -18.14 -25.54 2.23
N ALA A 179 -18.23 -24.84 3.34
CA ALA A 179 -19.25 -25.07 4.37
C ALA A 179 -20.37 -24.02 4.36
N THR A 180 -20.07 -22.79 4.03
CA THR A 180 -21.06 -21.70 3.93
C THR A 180 -20.75 -20.74 2.80
N VAL A 181 -21.80 -20.08 2.28
CA VAL A 181 -21.72 -18.98 1.32
C VAL A 181 -22.62 -17.84 1.83
N MET A 182 -22.12 -16.62 1.85
CA MET A 182 -22.89 -15.44 2.29
C MET A 182 -22.30 -14.14 1.74
N GLY A 183 -23.14 -13.16 1.48
CA GLY A 183 -22.71 -11.85 1.01
C GLY A 183 -21.94 -11.07 2.07
N ARG A 184 -21.00 -10.23 1.60
CA ARG A 184 -20.22 -9.31 2.46
C ARG A 184 -21.11 -8.34 3.26
N TYR A 185 -22.32 -8.09 2.81
CA TYR A 185 -23.32 -7.30 3.52
C TYR A 185 -23.60 -7.83 4.93
N TYR A 186 -23.57 -9.15 5.12
CA TYR A 186 -23.77 -9.81 6.42
C TYR A 186 -22.46 -10.04 7.17
N ALA A 187 -21.48 -10.64 6.52
CA ALA A 187 -20.25 -11.12 7.17
C ALA A 187 -19.18 -10.03 7.35
N MET A 188 -19.33 -8.90 6.65
CA MET A 188 -18.33 -7.85 6.61
C MET A 188 -18.94 -6.45 6.82
N ASP A 189 -19.91 -6.34 7.74
CA ASP A 189 -20.42 -5.05 8.20
C ASP A 189 -19.30 -4.25 8.91
N ARG A 190 -19.41 -2.93 8.89
CA ARG A 190 -18.50 -2.00 9.60
C ARG A 190 -19.23 -0.82 10.23
N ASP A 191 -20.56 -0.88 10.23
CA ASP A 191 -21.43 0.21 10.67
C ASP A 191 -22.18 -0.15 11.96
N ASN A 192 -21.70 -1.19 12.69
CA ASN A 192 -22.30 -1.75 13.91
C ASN A 192 -23.75 -2.24 13.72
N ARG A 193 -24.04 -2.75 12.51
CA ARG A 193 -25.33 -3.37 12.19
C ARG A 193 -25.29 -4.84 12.60
N PHE A 194 -25.23 -5.08 13.90
CA PHE A 194 -25.03 -6.43 14.44
C PHE A 194 -26.16 -7.41 14.09
N GLU A 195 -27.35 -6.93 13.75
CA GLU A 195 -28.41 -7.76 13.20
C GLU A 195 -28.07 -8.43 11.85
N ARG A 196 -27.07 -7.91 11.13
CA ARG A 196 -26.51 -8.53 9.92
C ARG A 196 -25.45 -9.55 10.29
N VAL A 197 -24.53 -9.16 11.17
CA VAL A 197 -23.43 -10.00 11.64
C VAL A 197 -23.94 -11.25 12.35
N GLU A 198 -25.02 -11.13 13.14
CA GLU A 198 -25.69 -12.25 13.81
C GLU A 198 -26.12 -13.35 12.84
N LYS A 199 -26.68 -12.97 11.67
CA LYS A 199 -27.08 -13.96 10.64
C LYS A 199 -25.88 -14.70 10.06
N ALA A 200 -24.77 -13.99 9.82
CA ALA A 200 -23.53 -14.62 9.39
C ALA A 200 -22.97 -15.54 10.48
N TYR A 201 -22.92 -15.08 11.72
CA TYR A 201 -22.47 -15.85 12.87
C TYR A 201 -23.32 -17.12 13.07
N ALA A 202 -24.64 -17.01 12.93
CA ALA A 202 -25.57 -18.15 13.05
C ALA A 202 -25.31 -19.23 11.99
N ALA A 203 -25.07 -18.83 10.75
CA ALA A 203 -24.72 -19.78 9.69
C ALA A 203 -23.37 -20.46 9.94
N LEU A 204 -22.38 -19.71 10.40
CA LEU A 204 -21.03 -20.18 10.69
C LEU A 204 -20.98 -21.11 11.91
N THR A 205 -21.77 -20.82 12.96
CA THR A 205 -21.67 -21.46 14.28
C THR A 205 -22.77 -22.48 14.54
N TYR A 206 -24.00 -22.18 14.14
CA TYR A 206 -25.16 -23.04 14.40
C TYR A 206 -25.63 -23.83 13.19
N GLY A 207 -25.11 -23.52 11.99
CA GLY A 207 -25.61 -24.08 10.74
C GLY A 207 -27.02 -23.58 10.40
N GLU A 208 -27.38 -22.38 10.86
CA GLU A 208 -28.69 -21.76 10.64
C GLU A 208 -28.64 -20.77 9.47
N GLY A 209 -29.54 -20.91 8.51
CA GLY A 209 -29.63 -20.07 7.31
C GLY A 209 -30.40 -20.77 6.20
N LEU A 210 -30.28 -20.23 4.99
CA LEU A 210 -30.72 -20.97 3.81
C LEU A 210 -29.83 -22.19 3.64
N THR A 211 -30.29 -23.17 2.85
CA THR A 211 -29.52 -24.41 2.63
C THR A 211 -29.37 -24.72 1.15
N ALA A 212 -28.23 -25.29 0.77
CA ALA A 212 -27.96 -25.76 -0.57
C ALA A 212 -27.09 -27.03 -0.51
N SER A 213 -27.10 -27.86 -1.55
CA SER A 213 -26.25 -29.04 -1.63
C SER A 213 -24.82 -28.74 -2.11
N SER A 214 -24.59 -27.53 -2.62
CA SER A 214 -23.27 -27.05 -3.02
C SER A 214 -23.19 -25.51 -2.97
N ALA A 215 -21.97 -24.97 -2.94
CA ALA A 215 -21.75 -23.53 -3.01
C ALA A 215 -22.25 -22.92 -4.35
N ALA A 216 -22.06 -23.62 -5.47
CA ALA A 216 -22.57 -23.19 -6.77
C ALA A 216 -24.10 -23.14 -6.82
N GLU A 217 -24.77 -24.10 -6.19
CA GLU A 217 -26.23 -24.09 -6.03
C GLU A 217 -26.70 -22.94 -5.16
N ALA A 218 -26.02 -22.66 -4.03
CA ALA A 218 -26.33 -21.52 -3.17
C ALA A 218 -26.30 -20.20 -3.96
N MET A 219 -25.28 -20.00 -4.79
CA MET A 219 -25.17 -18.82 -5.65
C MET A 219 -26.25 -18.78 -6.72
N GLN A 220 -26.59 -19.91 -7.35
CA GLN A 220 -27.64 -19.98 -8.35
C GLN A 220 -29.01 -19.65 -7.74
N GLN A 221 -29.34 -20.22 -6.58
CA GLN A 221 -30.58 -19.90 -5.83
C GLN A 221 -30.68 -18.42 -5.51
N SER A 222 -29.57 -17.77 -5.12
CA SER A 222 -29.53 -16.33 -4.87
C SER A 222 -29.82 -15.52 -6.12
N TYR A 223 -29.21 -15.87 -7.27
CA TYR A 223 -29.44 -15.18 -8.54
C TYR A 223 -30.86 -15.38 -9.07
N ASP A 224 -31.41 -16.59 -8.92
CA ASP A 224 -32.79 -16.89 -9.30
C ASP A 224 -33.80 -16.07 -8.46
N ALA A 225 -33.44 -15.73 -7.23
CA ALA A 225 -34.18 -14.82 -6.36
C ALA A 225 -33.92 -13.33 -6.64
N GLY A 226 -33.10 -12.99 -7.64
CA GLY A 226 -32.73 -11.60 -7.97
C GLY A 226 -31.75 -10.95 -7.01
N VAL A 227 -31.03 -11.74 -6.20
CA VAL A 227 -30.07 -11.26 -5.20
C VAL A 227 -28.65 -11.46 -5.71
N THR A 228 -27.90 -10.36 -5.81
CA THR A 228 -26.49 -10.35 -6.27
C THR A 228 -25.53 -10.68 -5.15
N ASP A 229 -24.26 -10.87 -5.50
CA ASP A 229 -23.17 -11.38 -4.65
C ASP A 229 -23.10 -10.70 -3.28
N GLU A 230 -23.10 -9.37 -3.25
CA GLU A 230 -22.97 -8.59 -2.01
C GLU A 230 -24.03 -8.95 -0.96
N PHE A 231 -25.24 -9.30 -1.42
CA PHE A 231 -26.42 -9.47 -0.58
C PHE A 231 -26.86 -10.93 -0.42
N VAL A 232 -26.05 -11.89 -0.86
CA VAL A 232 -26.35 -13.32 -0.71
C VAL A 232 -26.68 -13.62 0.76
N VAL A 233 -27.91 -14.11 1.00
CA VAL A 233 -28.35 -14.46 2.35
C VAL A 233 -27.48 -15.62 2.87
N PRO A 234 -27.05 -15.60 4.14
CA PRO A 234 -26.24 -16.69 4.70
C PRO A 234 -26.83 -18.06 4.41
N THR A 235 -26.09 -18.86 3.66
CA THR A 235 -26.50 -20.17 3.17
C THR A 235 -25.51 -21.23 3.62
N VAL A 236 -26.02 -22.27 4.24
CA VAL A 236 -25.25 -23.42 4.74
C VAL A 236 -25.21 -24.50 3.67
N VAL A 237 -24.01 -24.96 3.32
CA VAL A 237 -23.83 -26.07 2.40
C VAL A 237 -24.03 -27.38 3.17
N LEU A 238 -24.90 -28.25 2.65
CA LEU A 238 -25.21 -29.53 3.28
C LEU A 238 -24.39 -30.69 2.66
N THR A 239 -23.94 -31.59 3.52
CA THR A 239 -23.40 -32.90 3.16
C THR A 239 -24.26 -33.95 3.84
N ASP A 240 -24.83 -34.88 3.06
CA ASP A 240 -25.75 -35.92 3.56
C ASP A 240 -26.89 -35.34 4.43
N GLY A 241 -27.44 -34.19 4.01
CA GLY A 241 -28.57 -33.53 4.68
C GLY A 241 -28.25 -32.80 5.99
N LYS A 242 -26.96 -32.70 6.34
CA LYS A 242 -26.49 -31.96 7.53
C LYS A 242 -25.52 -30.85 7.13
N PRO A 243 -25.36 -29.78 7.97
CA PRO A 243 -24.31 -28.79 7.72
C PRO A 243 -22.96 -29.47 7.49
N THR A 244 -22.25 -29.08 6.44
CA THR A 244 -20.92 -29.61 6.10
C THR A 244 -19.94 -29.41 7.26
N ALA A 245 -19.98 -28.26 7.90
CA ALA A 245 -19.29 -27.98 9.16
C ALA A 245 -19.87 -26.72 9.81
N THR A 246 -19.69 -26.63 11.11
CA THR A 246 -19.93 -25.45 11.93
C THR A 246 -18.71 -25.21 12.83
N ILE A 247 -18.44 -23.96 13.18
CA ILE A 247 -17.33 -23.58 14.06
C ILE A 247 -17.70 -24.00 15.50
N GLN A 248 -16.83 -24.80 16.12
CA GLN A 248 -17.04 -25.38 17.46
C GLN A 248 -15.88 -25.03 18.40
N ALA A 249 -16.08 -25.25 19.70
CA ALA A 249 -15.03 -25.08 20.69
C ALA A 249 -13.75 -25.86 20.31
N GLN A 250 -12.59 -25.25 20.54
CA GLN A 250 -11.25 -25.77 20.22
C GLN A 250 -10.92 -25.84 18.72
N ASP A 251 -11.79 -25.41 17.82
CA ASP A 251 -11.44 -25.27 16.41
C ASP A 251 -10.42 -24.15 16.19
N SER A 252 -9.74 -24.19 15.06
CA SER A 252 -8.92 -23.08 14.58
C SER A 252 -9.67 -22.32 13.49
N VAL A 253 -9.64 -21.00 13.59
CA VAL A 253 -10.22 -20.09 12.58
C VAL A 253 -9.13 -19.21 12.03
N ILE A 254 -8.98 -19.12 10.71
CA ILE A 254 -8.13 -18.14 10.05
C ILE A 254 -9.01 -17.24 9.20
N PHE A 255 -9.10 -15.96 9.56
CA PHE A 255 -9.74 -14.95 8.75
C PHE A 255 -8.71 -14.36 7.78
N TYR A 256 -8.79 -14.69 6.50
CA TYR A 256 -7.75 -14.35 5.52
C TYR A 256 -7.88 -12.97 4.87
N ASN A 257 -8.82 -12.14 5.29
CA ASN A 257 -8.86 -10.74 4.90
C ASN A 257 -7.65 -9.99 5.48
N PHE A 258 -6.93 -9.23 4.67
CA PHE A 258 -5.81 -8.40 5.11
C PHE A 258 -6.21 -6.95 5.42
N ARG A 259 -7.34 -6.46 4.89
CA ARG A 259 -7.87 -5.14 5.22
C ARG A 259 -8.77 -5.22 6.46
N PRO A 260 -8.50 -4.41 7.51
CA PRO A 260 -9.08 -4.62 8.84
C PRO A 260 -10.51 -4.11 9.02
N ASP A 261 -10.90 -3.03 8.31
CA ASP A 261 -12.11 -2.25 8.63
C ASP A 261 -13.41 -3.07 8.67
N ARG A 262 -13.56 -4.06 7.80
CA ARG A 262 -14.75 -4.92 7.70
C ARG A 262 -14.57 -6.30 8.34
N ALA A 263 -13.43 -6.55 8.98
CA ALA A 263 -13.17 -7.81 9.66
C ALA A 263 -13.40 -7.73 11.18
N ARG A 264 -13.55 -6.52 11.72
CA ARG A 264 -13.59 -6.29 13.17
C ARG A 264 -14.83 -6.86 13.84
N GLU A 265 -16.03 -6.60 13.30
CA GLU A 265 -17.28 -6.89 13.98
C GLU A 265 -17.52 -8.38 14.20
N ILE A 266 -17.40 -9.19 13.15
CA ILE A 266 -17.56 -10.64 13.28
C ILE A 266 -16.42 -11.27 14.11
N SER A 267 -15.21 -10.72 14.04
CA SER A 267 -14.11 -11.17 14.89
C SER A 267 -14.42 -10.94 16.38
N ARG A 268 -14.97 -9.76 16.75
CA ARG A 268 -15.38 -9.48 18.13
C ARG A 268 -16.33 -10.52 18.68
N ALA A 269 -17.30 -10.97 17.85
CA ALA A 269 -18.26 -11.98 18.26
C ALA A 269 -17.61 -13.35 18.60
N TYR A 270 -16.42 -13.64 18.06
CA TYR A 270 -15.69 -14.87 18.32
C TYR A 270 -14.62 -14.75 19.41
N ILE A 271 -14.01 -13.57 19.59
CA ILE A 271 -12.83 -13.44 20.45
C ILE A 271 -13.09 -12.81 21.82
N PHE A 272 -14.21 -12.11 22.00
CA PHE A 272 -14.55 -11.47 23.27
C PHE A 272 -15.63 -12.24 24.02
N GLU A 273 -15.37 -12.56 25.29
CA GLU A 273 -16.34 -13.18 26.19
C GLU A 273 -17.49 -12.21 26.52
N ASP A 274 -17.16 -10.93 26.72
CA ASP A 274 -18.07 -9.82 27.04
C ASP A 274 -18.69 -9.13 25.80
N PHE A 275 -18.70 -9.80 24.63
CA PHE A 275 -19.34 -9.27 23.44
C PHE A 275 -20.85 -9.08 23.64
N ASP A 276 -21.34 -7.89 23.33
CA ASP A 276 -22.71 -7.43 23.57
C ASP A 276 -23.51 -7.06 22.30
N GLY A 277 -22.98 -7.35 21.11
CA GLY A 277 -23.65 -6.99 19.85
C GLY A 277 -24.90 -7.81 19.53
N PHE A 278 -24.95 -9.06 19.98
CA PHE A 278 -26.11 -9.96 19.92
C PHE A 278 -25.95 -11.13 20.91
N ASP A 279 -27.07 -11.81 21.25
CA ASP A 279 -27.04 -12.96 22.16
C ASP A 279 -26.50 -14.21 21.46
N ARG A 280 -25.44 -14.81 21.99
CA ARG A 280 -24.87 -16.06 21.52
C ARG A 280 -25.59 -17.25 22.16
N LYS A 281 -26.20 -18.13 21.35
CA LYS A 281 -26.96 -19.30 21.84
C LYS A 281 -26.11 -20.31 22.61
N ASN A 282 -24.82 -20.43 22.28
CA ASN A 282 -23.87 -21.40 22.84
C ASN A 282 -22.87 -20.74 23.80
N ASP A 283 -23.17 -19.56 24.30
CA ASP A 283 -22.23 -18.74 25.09
C ASP A 283 -20.89 -18.50 24.37
N PHE A 284 -19.90 -18.01 25.08
CA PHE A 284 -18.53 -17.91 24.59
C PHE A 284 -17.83 -19.28 24.65
N PHE A 285 -17.07 -19.61 23.60
CA PHE A 285 -16.24 -20.80 23.57
C PHE A 285 -14.85 -20.51 23.00
N PRO A 286 -13.81 -21.22 23.49
CA PRO A 286 -12.44 -20.93 23.09
C PRO A 286 -12.17 -21.41 21.67
N LEU A 287 -11.48 -20.55 20.88
CA LEU A 287 -10.97 -20.85 19.55
C LEU A 287 -9.48 -20.51 19.46
N TYR A 288 -8.76 -21.18 18.58
CA TYR A 288 -7.50 -20.66 18.10
C TYR A 288 -7.78 -19.75 16.90
N TYR A 289 -7.94 -18.45 17.18
CA TYR A 289 -8.32 -17.48 16.16
C TYR A 289 -7.10 -16.74 15.61
N VAL A 290 -6.98 -16.70 14.27
CA VAL A 290 -5.90 -15.99 13.56
C VAL A 290 -6.50 -14.94 12.66
N SER A 291 -6.06 -13.71 12.80
CA SER A 291 -6.28 -12.64 11.82
C SER A 291 -5.10 -12.54 10.85
N MET A 292 -5.37 -12.29 9.58
CA MET A 292 -4.30 -12.11 8.59
C MET A 292 -3.40 -10.93 8.97
N THR A 293 -3.99 -9.80 9.34
CA THR A 293 -3.29 -8.58 9.80
C THR A 293 -3.83 -8.13 11.15
N GLN A 294 -3.28 -7.08 11.75
CA GLN A 294 -3.83 -6.48 12.96
C GLN A 294 -5.13 -5.73 12.64
N TYR A 295 -6.28 -6.32 13.00
CA TYR A 295 -7.58 -5.70 12.76
C TYR A 295 -7.89 -4.56 13.73
N ASP A 296 -7.48 -4.70 14.97
CA ASP A 296 -7.62 -3.69 16.03
C ASP A 296 -6.55 -3.93 17.09
N LYS A 297 -6.04 -2.85 17.71
CA LYS A 297 -5.08 -2.95 18.81
C LYS A 297 -5.69 -3.61 20.05
N THR A 298 -7.00 -3.45 20.27
CA THR A 298 -7.72 -4.07 21.39
C THR A 298 -7.85 -5.59 21.28
N PHE A 299 -7.54 -6.17 20.11
CA PHE A 299 -7.59 -7.62 19.89
C PHE A 299 -6.31 -8.34 20.35
N GLU A 300 -5.27 -7.59 20.74
CA GLU A 300 -4.03 -8.18 21.27
C GLU A 300 -4.30 -9.02 22.51
N GLY A 301 -3.77 -10.24 22.52
CA GLY A 301 -4.01 -11.21 23.59
C GLY A 301 -5.25 -12.09 23.42
N HIS A 302 -6.20 -11.72 22.54
CA HIS A 302 -7.41 -12.50 22.27
C HIS A 302 -7.31 -13.34 20.98
N LEU A 303 -6.40 -12.99 20.07
CA LEU A 303 -6.16 -13.71 18.83
C LEU A 303 -4.66 -13.69 18.45
N GLN A 304 -4.30 -14.47 17.43
CA GLN A 304 -2.98 -14.44 16.82
C GLN A 304 -3.01 -13.60 15.56
N ILE A 305 -1.97 -12.78 15.35
CA ILE A 305 -1.82 -11.93 14.15
C ILE A 305 -0.74 -12.56 13.26
N ALA A 306 -1.11 -12.97 12.04
CA ALA A 306 -0.17 -13.59 11.12
C ALA A 306 0.85 -12.58 10.56
N PHE A 307 0.39 -11.45 10.09
CA PHE A 307 1.22 -10.35 9.59
C PHE A 307 1.09 -9.12 10.48
N LYS A 308 1.96 -9.02 11.46
CA LYS A 308 2.02 -7.85 12.36
C LYS A 308 2.34 -6.57 11.58
N PRO A 309 1.91 -5.39 12.06
CA PRO A 309 2.27 -4.12 11.43
C PRO A 309 3.78 -4.01 11.20
N GLN A 310 4.17 -3.48 10.04
CA GLN A 310 5.57 -3.24 9.74
C GLN A 310 6.09 -2.11 10.62
N SER A 311 7.25 -2.31 11.24
CA SER A 311 7.90 -1.26 12.00
C SER A 311 8.45 -0.19 11.07
N MET A 312 8.13 1.08 11.36
CA MET A 312 8.67 2.25 10.67
C MET A 312 9.76 2.96 11.51
N HIS A 313 10.45 2.23 12.39
CA HIS A 313 11.57 2.80 13.14
C HIS A 313 12.74 3.18 12.21
N ASN A 314 13.47 4.20 12.61
CA ASN A 314 14.61 4.74 11.88
C ASN A 314 14.26 5.13 10.42
N THR A 315 13.09 5.81 10.23
CA THR A 315 12.91 6.59 9.00
C THR A 315 13.97 7.68 8.92
N LEU A 316 14.22 8.24 7.74
CA LEU A 316 15.23 9.27 7.58
C LEU A 316 15.05 10.43 8.56
N GLY A 317 13.80 10.91 8.75
CA GLY A 317 13.49 12.00 9.67
C GLY A 317 13.82 11.66 11.12
N GLU A 318 13.40 10.48 11.59
CA GLU A 318 13.68 9.99 12.94
C GLU A 318 15.19 9.78 13.15
N TYR A 319 15.87 9.21 12.16
CA TYR A 319 17.29 8.94 12.26
C TYR A 319 18.14 10.23 12.26
N LEU A 320 17.80 11.20 11.41
CA LEU A 320 18.43 12.53 11.42
C LEU A 320 18.28 13.23 12.78
N ALA A 321 17.09 13.15 13.40
CA ALA A 321 16.86 13.67 14.76
C ALA A 321 17.76 12.98 15.79
N LYS A 322 17.87 11.66 15.78
CA LYS A 322 18.80 10.88 16.64
C LYS A 322 20.26 11.27 16.45
N MET A 323 20.63 11.68 15.23
CA MET A 323 21.97 12.17 14.91
C MET A 323 22.16 13.67 15.19
N GLY A 324 21.18 14.33 15.83
CA GLY A 324 21.22 15.76 16.19
C GLY A 324 21.20 16.70 14.98
N LYS A 325 20.65 16.25 13.83
CA LYS A 325 20.58 17.06 12.60
C LYS A 325 19.28 17.84 12.53
N THR A 326 19.38 19.09 12.10
CA THR A 326 18.23 19.95 11.83
C THR A 326 17.70 19.73 10.41
N GLN A 327 16.38 19.65 10.25
CA GLN A 327 15.76 19.34 8.98
C GLN A 327 14.58 20.26 8.67
N LEU A 328 14.37 20.54 7.39
CA LEU A 328 13.24 21.31 6.87
C LEU A 328 12.41 20.43 5.96
N ARG A 329 11.09 20.45 6.15
CA ARG A 329 10.09 19.89 5.23
C ARG A 329 9.33 21.04 4.60
N ILE A 330 9.25 21.08 3.27
CA ILE A 330 8.61 22.17 2.55
C ILE A 330 7.84 21.66 1.34
N ALA A 331 6.58 22.02 1.26
CA ALA A 331 5.70 21.77 0.12
C ALA A 331 4.49 22.71 0.17
N GLU A 332 3.75 22.78 -0.93
CA GLU A 332 2.42 23.37 -0.92
C GLU A 332 1.36 22.39 -0.40
N THR A 333 0.13 22.88 -0.11
CA THR A 333 -0.94 22.13 0.59
C THR A 333 -1.17 20.74 0.04
N GLU A 334 -1.22 20.56 -1.28
CA GLU A 334 -1.52 19.28 -1.94
C GLU A 334 -0.48 18.19 -1.63
N LYS A 335 0.75 18.57 -1.35
CA LYS A 335 1.87 17.64 -1.12
C LYS A 335 2.51 17.76 0.27
N TYR A 336 1.92 18.58 1.15
CA TYR A 336 2.46 18.76 2.51
C TYR A 336 2.47 17.46 3.34
N ALA A 337 1.38 16.69 3.30
CA ALA A 337 1.31 15.40 3.98
C ALA A 337 2.36 14.40 3.46
N HIS A 338 2.72 14.50 2.16
CA HIS A 338 3.69 13.60 1.53
C HIS A 338 5.10 13.80 2.09
N VAL A 339 5.56 15.06 2.24
CA VAL A 339 6.88 15.34 2.82
C VAL A 339 6.91 15.29 4.36
N THR A 340 5.77 15.12 5.03
CA THR A 340 5.63 15.04 6.49
C THR A 340 5.14 13.66 6.93
N PHE A 341 3.84 13.45 6.98
CA PHE A 341 3.21 12.22 7.48
C PHE A 341 3.70 10.95 6.78
N PHE A 342 3.60 10.89 5.44
CA PHE A 342 4.02 9.70 4.70
C PHE A 342 5.52 9.50 4.73
N PHE A 343 6.30 10.56 4.58
CA PHE A 343 7.76 10.50 4.65
C PHE A 343 8.26 10.05 6.04
N ASN A 344 7.53 10.37 7.10
CA ASN A 344 7.83 9.97 8.48
C ASN A 344 7.20 8.61 8.86
N GLY A 345 6.78 7.80 7.88
CA GLY A 345 6.26 6.45 8.13
C GLY A 345 4.89 6.41 8.80
N GLY A 346 4.04 7.42 8.55
CA GLY A 346 2.70 7.54 9.12
C GLY A 346 2.65 8.22 10.49
N VAL A 347 3.71 8.93 10.87
CA VAL A 347 3.78 9.70 12.11
C VAL A 347 3.51 11.17 11.83
N GLU A 348 2.43 11.73 12.41
CA GLU A 348 2.04 13.12 12.21
C GLU A 348 2.95 14.10 12.96
N ALA A 349 3.39 13.75 14.17
CA ALA A 349 4.24 14.61 14.98
C ALA A 349 5.60 14.86 14.30
N PRO A 350 6.09 16.10 14.26
CA PRO A 350 7.43 16.38 13.76
C PRO A 350 8.50 15.72 14.63
N ASN A 351 9.59 15.28 13.99
CA ASN A 351 10.76 14.81 14.70
C ASN A 351 11.49 15.95 15.41
N GLU A 352 12.32 15.65 16.38
CA GLU A 352 13.16 16.66 17.02
C GLU A 352 14.05 17.33 15.95
N GLY A 353 14.11 18.67 15.95
CA GLY A 353 14.85 19.44 14.95
C GLY A 353 14.20 19.51 13.56
N GLU A 354 12.95 19.03 13.40
CA GLU A 354 12.18 19.12 12.17
C GLU A 354 11.30 20.37 12.15
N ASP A 355 11.63 21.32 11.29
CA ASP A 355 10.76 22.44 10.96
C ASP A 355 9.94 22.10 9.70
N ARG A 356 8.73 22.65 9.64
CA ARG A 356 7.80 22.48 8.52
C ARG A 356 7.40 23.84 7.94
N ALA A 357 7.43 23.95 6.62
CA ALA A 357 6.95 25.13 5.89
C ALA A 357 5.83 24.69 4.93
N LEU A 358 4.61 25.05 5.28
CA LEU A 358 3.43 24.83 4.46
C LEU A 358 3.13 26.09 3.66
N ILE A 359 3.10 25.98 2.34
CA ILE A 359 2.68 27.02 1.41
C ILE A 359 1.26 26.69 0.94
N ALA A 360 0.36 27.66 0.98
CA ALA A 360 -1.01 27.44 0.54
C ALA A 360 -1.07 27.21 -0.97
N SER A 361 -1.72 26.14 -1.41
CA SER A 361 -2.03 25.93 -2.83
C SER A 361 -3.06 26.95 -3.32
N PRO A 362 -3.05 27.32 -4.61
CA PRO A 362 -3.99 28.28 -5.15
C PRO A 362 -5.43 27.74 -5.12
N LYS A 363 -6.38 28.60 -4.78
CA LYS A 363 -7.82 28.26 -4.72
C LYS A 363 -8.44 28.36 -6.12
N VAL A 364 -8.17 27.38 -6.97
CA VAL A 364 -8.74 27.24 -8.32
C VAL A 364 -9.56 25.95 -8.40
N ALA A 365 -10.48 25.85 -9.35
CA ALA A 365 -11.30 24.65 -9.54
C ALA A 365 -10.47 23.45 -9.98
N THR A 366 -9.53 23.68 -10.91
CA THR A 366 -8.59 22.70 -11.42
C THR A 366 -7.24 23.39 -11.69
N TYR A 367 -6.14 22.68 -11.57
CA TYR A 367 -4.81 23.29 -11.61
C TYR A 367 -4.30 23.62 -13.02
N ASP A 368 -4.98 23.21 -14.08
CA ASP A 368 -4.75 23.70 -15.44
C ASP A 368 -5.05 25.20 -15.58
N LEU A 369 -5.88 25.77 -14.71
CA LEU A 369 -6.17 27.20 -14.65
C LEU A 369 -5.04 28.04 -14.03
N LYS A 370 -4.14 27.39 -13.28
CA LYS A 370 -2.94 28.01 -12.68
C LYS A 370 -1.81 26.96 -12.61
N PRO A 371 -1.16 26.63 -13.73
CA PRO A 371 -0.19 25.53 -13.82
C PRO A 371 1.07 25.72 -12.95
N GLU A 372 1.49 26.97 -12.71
CA GLU A 372 2.59 27.26 -11.80
C GLU A 372 2.25 26.95 -10.34
N MET A 373 0.97 26.79 -10.01
CA MET A 373 0.46 26.54 -8.67
C MET A 373 1.10 27.52 -7.65
N SER A 374 1.78 27.02 -6.62
CA SER A 374 2.55 27.81 -5.66
C SER A 374 4.06 27.52 -5.72
N ALA A 375 4.58 27.06 -6.88
CA ALA A 375 5.97 26.66 -7.00
C ALA A 375 6.96 27.82 -6.74
N TYR A 376 6.62 29.02 -7.18
CA TYR A 376 7.47 30.19 -6.93
C TYR A 376 7.50 30.61 -5.45
N GLU A 377 6.36 30.58 -4.77
CA GLU A 377 6.25 30.87 -3.33
C GLU A 377 6.98 29.81 -2.48
N VAL A 378 6.90 28.53 -2.89
CA VAL A 378 7.69 27.45 -2.29
C VAL A 378 9.18 27.71 -2.50
N THR A 379 9.58 28.15 -3.69
CA THR A 379 10.96 28.47 -4.04
C THR A 379 11.51 29.62 -3.20
N ASP A 380 10.77 30.73 -3.10
CA ASP A 380 11.17 31.89 -2.33
C ASP A 380 11.37 31.53 -0.85
N GLU A 381 10.46 30.78 -0.26
CA GLU A 381 10.58 30.29 1.12
C GLU A 381 11.76 29.31 1.27
N ALA A 382 11.96 28.39 0.31
CA ALA A 382 13.09 27.47 0.32
C ALA A 382 14.43 28.21 0.29
N VAL A 383 14.59 29.17 -0.63
CA VAL A 383 15.80 30.00 -0.75
C VAL A 383 16.07 30.76 0.55
N ARG A 384 15.05 31.43 1.10
CA ARG A 384 15.15 32.13 2.38
C ARG A 384 15.60 31.21 3.52
N ARG A 385 15.08 29.99 3.58
CA ARG A 385 15.45 28.99 4.60
C ARG A 385 16.86 28.44 4.39
N ILE A 386 17.28 28.22 3.15
CA ILE A 386 18.65 27.80 2.82
C ILE A 386 19.64 28.89 3.26
N GLU A 387 19.39 30.14 2.91
CA GLU A 387 20.25 31.28 3.25
C GLU A 387 20.34 31.56 4.76
N SER A 388 19.35 31.11 5.55
CA SER A 388 19.40 31.20 7.01
C SER A 388 20.55 30.41 7.65
N GLY A 389 21.06 29.38 6.96
CA GLY A 389 22.08 28.46 7.48
C GLY A 389 21.65 27.62 8.67
N LYS A 390 20.35 27.54 8.95
CA LYS A 390 19.79 26.77 10.09
C LYS A 390 19.83 25.27 9.90
N TYR A 391 19.57 24.78 8.68
CA TYR A 391 19.27 23.38 8.42
C TYR A 391 20.46 22.60 7.89
N ASP A 392 20.57 21.34 8.31
CA ASP A 392 21.47 20.33 7.73
C ASP A 392 20.84 19.67 6.49
N VAL A 393 19.51 19.45 6.54
CA VAL A 393 18.78 18.74 5.49
C VAL A 393 17.51 19.50 5.12
N MET A 394 17.15 19.46 3.83
CA MET A 394 15.87 19.93 3.33
C MET A 394 15.23 18.86 2.45
N ILE A 395 13.95 18.57 2.69
CA ILE A 395 13.10 17.75 1.80
C ILE A 395 12.03 18.68 1.24
N LEU A 396 12.07 18.86 -0.08
CA LEU A 396 11.19 19.77 -0.82
C LEU A 396 10.40 18.98 -1.86
N ASN A 397 9.11 19.26 -2.00
CA ASN A 397 8.28 18.74 -3.08
C ASN A 397 7.67 19.88 -3.90
N PHE A 398 7.76 19.76 -5.23
CA PHE A 398 7.01 20.55 -6.20
C PHE A 398 5.86 19.72 -6.74
N ALA A 399 4.62 20.15 -6.49
CA ALA A 399 3.40 19.40 -6.79
C ALA A 399 2.98 19.42 -8.26
N ASN A 400 3.52 20.32 -9.05
CA ASN A 400 2.97 20.77 -10.31
C ASN A 400 2.77 19.68 -11.36
N CYS A 401 3.79 18.85 -11.62
CA CYS A 401 3.75 17.88 -12.73
C CYS A 401 2.69 16.80 -12.48
N ASP A 402 2.45 16.43 -11.23
CA ASP A 402 1.39 15.50 -10.85
C ASP A 402 0.01 16.16 -10.90
N MET A 403 -0.16 17.24 -10.13
CA MET A 403 -1.48 17.86 -9.95
C MET A 403 -2.04 18.44 -11.26
N VAL A 404 -1.20 19.04 -12.08
CA VAL A 404 -1.61 19.53 -13.41
C VAL A 404 -1.71 18.37 -14.41
N GLY A 405 -0.84 17.38 -14.33
CA GLY A 405 -0.89 16.17 -15.15
C GLY A 405 -2.24 15.45 -15.07
N HIS A 406 -2.82 15.37 -13.89
CA HIS A 406 -4.14 14.77 -13.67
C HIS A 406 -5.28 15.47 -14.40
N THR A 407 -5.11 16.72 -14.84
CA THR A 407 -6.13 17.43 -15.63
C THR A 407 -6.22 16.95 -17.08
N GLY A 408 -5.17 16.30 -17.60
CA GLY A 408 -5.09 15.86 -19.00
C GLY A 408 -4.88 16.99 -20.00
N VAL A 409 -4.65 18.24 -19.54
CA VAL A 409 -4.45 19.42 -20.39
C VAL A 409 -2.98 19.60 -20.71
N MET A 410 -2.56 19.21 -21.92
CA MET A 410 -1.15 19.18 -22.32
C MET A 410 -0.44 20.53 -22.17
N ASP A 411 -1.04 21.63 -22.66
CA ASP A 411 -0.41 22.95 -22.60
C ASP A 411 -0.21 23.43 -21.16
N ALA A 412 -1.15 23.09 -20.27
CA ALA A 412 -1.02 23.37 -18.85
C ALA A 412 0.09 22.54 -18.20
N ALA A 413 0.18 21.25 -18.53
CA ALA A 413 1.26 20.39 -18.04
C ALA A 413 2.64 20.88 -18.50
N VAL A 414 2.78 21.33 -19.74
CA VAL A 414 4.00 21.97 -20.25
C VAL A 414 4.34 23.23 -19.45
N ALA A 415 3.36 24.11 -19.21
CA ALA A 415 3.57 25.32 -18.40
C ALA A 415 3.98 24.98 -16.95
N ALA A 416 3.37 23.94 -16.34
CA ALA A 416 3.73 23.44 -15.02
C ALA A 416 5.19 22.97 -14.97
N VAL A 417 5.61 22.18 -15.95
CA VAL A 417 7.01 21.69 -16.06
C VAL A 417 8.00 22.84 -16.23
N HIS A 418 7.68 23.87 -17.00
CA HIS A 418 8.52 25.07 -17.18
C HIS A 418 8.66 25.87 -15.88
N ALA A 419 7.58 26.00 -15.09
CA ALA A 419 7.63 26.65 -13.78
C ALA A 419 8.56 25.87 -12.83
N VAL A 420 8.41 24.55 -12.77
CA VAL A 420 9.28 23.68 -11.96
C VAL A 420 10.74 23.76 -12.40
N ASP A 421 11.02 23.73 -13.70
CA ASP A 421 12.39 23.84 -14.24
C ASP A 421 13.07 25.16 -13.79
N SER A 422 12.34 26.27 -13.83
CA SER A 422 12.81 27.58 -13.35
C SER A 422 13.04 27.59 -11.84
N CYS A 423 12.14 27.02 -11.07
CA CYS A 423 12.21 26.92 -9.62
C CYS A 423 13.38 26.03 -9.16
N VAL A 424 13.59 24.89 -9.81
CA VAL A 424 14.73 23.98 -9.56
C VAL A 424 16.04 24.73 -9.72
N ARG A 425 16.22 25.52 -10.78
CA ARG A 425 17.42 26.32 -10.98
C ARG A 425 17.67 27.27 -9.79
N MET A 426 16.66 28.01 -9.37
CA MET A 426 16.79 28.97 -8.26
C MET A 426 17.17 28.30 -6.93
N VAL A 427 16.55 27.16 -6.61
CA VAL A 427 16.85 26.39 -5.40
C VAL A 427 18.26 25.80 -5.46
N VAL A 428 18.66 25.22 -6.60
CA VAL A 428 20.00 24.64 -6.80
C VAL A 428 21.08 25.72 -6.66
N GLU A 429 20.91 26.89 -7.29
CA GLU A 429 21.83 28.02 -7.15
C GLU A 429 21.99 28.46 -5.69
N ALA A 430 20.89 28.51 -4.92
CA ALA A 430 20.93 28.84 -3.49
C ALA A 430 21.70 27.78 -2.68
N ILE A 431 21.47 26.50 -2.96
CA ILE A 431 22.18 25.38 -2.31
C ILE A 431 23.70 25.47 -2.62
N GLN A 432 24.08 25.64 -3.88
CA GLN A 432 25.47 25.73 -4.30
C GLN A 432 26.21 26.92 -3.66
N LYS A 433 25.55 28.08 -3.48
CA LYS A 433 26.11 29.23 -2.76
C LYS A 433 26.49 28.91 -1.30
N THR A 434 25.86 27.93 -0.66
CA THR A 434 26.23 27.47 0.68
C THR A 434 27.38 26.46 0.69
N GLY A 435 27.83 25.98 -0.48
CA GLY A 435 28.70 24.82 -0.62
C GLY A 435 27.96 23.51 -0.35
N GLY A 436 26.64 23.54 -0.42
CA GLY A 436 25.75 22.39 -0.23
C GLY A 436 25.61 21.53 -1.48
N ARG A 437 24.76 20.53 -1.37
CA ARG A 437 24.50 19.53 -2.42
C ARG A 437 23.04 19.12 -2.43
N CYS A 438 22.55 18.56 -3.57
CA CYS A 438 21.20 18.03 -3.59
C CYS A 438 21.05 16.82 -4.52
N ILE A 439 20.01 16.06 -4.27
CA ILE A 439 19.47 15.06 -5.21
C ILE A 439 18.17 15.63 -5.77
N ILE A 440 18.02 15.60 -7.09
CA ILE A 440 16.78 15.95 -7.78
C ILE A 440 16.19 14.65 -8.31
N THR A 441 14.93 14.38 -7.98
CA THR A 441 14.24 13.14 -8.37
C THR A 441 12.73 13.35 -8.47
N ALA A 442 11.98 12.30 -8.71
CA ALA A 442 10.53 12.26 -8.57
C ALA A 442 10.12 11.02 -7.77
N ASP A 443 8.87 10.95 -7.39
CA ASP A 443 8.29 9.85 -6.60
C ASP A 443 7.47 8.87 -7.45
N HIS A 444 7.00 9.29 -8.61
CA HIS A 444 6.37 8.49 -9.67
C HIS A 444 6.30 9.28 -10.98
N GLY A 445 5.82 8.66 -12.06
CA GLY A 445 5.58 9.31 -13.34
C GLY A 445 4.12 9.74 -13.51
N ASN A 446 3.91 10.82 -14.28
CA ASN A 446 2.62 11.35 -14.72
C ASN A 446 2.80 12.21 -15.98
N ALA A 447 3.49 13.37 -15.88
CA ALA A 447 3.57 14.38 -16.93
C ALA A 447 4.37 13.94 -18.18
N GLU A 448 5.14 12.87 -18.12
CA GLU A 448 5.85 12.31 -19.27
C GLU A 448 4.93 11.50 -20.21
N TYR A 449 3.67 11.24 -19.80
CA TYR A 449 2.69 10.51 -20.60
C TYR A 449 1.29 11.09 -20.44
N MET A 450 0.98 12.13 -21.23
CA MET A 450 -0.25 12.92 -21.17
C MET A 450 -1.28 12.51 -22.23
N TRP A 451 -0.94 11.59 -23.13
CA TRP A 451 -1.81 11.16 -24.24
C TRP A 451 -1.74 9.66 -24.45
N ASP A 452 -2.90 9.00 -24.43
CA ASP A 452 -3.00 7.59 -24.78
C ASP A 452 -3.18 7.45 -26.30
N GLU A 453 -2.11 7.02 -26.97
CA GLU A 453 -2.09 6.85 -28.43
C GLU A 453 -3.03 5.74 -28.93
N LYS A 454 -3.33 4.76 -28.08
CA LYS A 454 -4.23 3.64 -28.44
C LYS A 454 -5.70 4.05 -28.30
N ALA A 455 -6.04 4.66 -27.19
CA ALA A 455 -7.40 5.12 -26.90
C ALA A 455 -7.72 6.47 -27.56
N GLN A 456 -6.70 7.23 -28.03
CA GLN A 456 -6.82 8.57 -28.63
C GLN A 456 -7.52 9.56 -27.69
N VAL A 457 -7.15 9.53 -26.42
CA VAL A 457 -7.69 10.41 -25.36
C VAL A 457 -6.56 10.94 -24.48
N PRO A 458 -6.77 12.05 -23.74
CA PRO A 458 -5.85 12.48 -22.70
C PRO A 458 -5.65 11.36 -21.67
N PHE A 459 -4.41 11.16 -21.24
CA PHE A 459 -4.05 10.25 -20.18
C PHE A 459 -3.86 11.04 -18.89
N THR A 460 -4.57 10.67 -17.83
CA THR A 460 -4.64 11.43 -16.57
C THR A 460 -4.20 10.62 -15.35
N ALA A 461 -3.78 9.38 -15.54
CA ALA A 461 -3.30 8.51 -14.47
C ALA A 461 -1.77 8.58 -14.31
N HIS A 462 -1.26 8.02 -13.23
CA HIS A 462 0.17 7.81 -13.08
C HIS A 462 0.69 6.76 -14.07
N THR A 463 2.01 6.69 -14.23
CA THR A 463 2.65 5.72 -15.11
C THR A 463 3.50 4.72 -14.33
N THR A 464 3.95 3.68 -15.01
CA THR A 464 4.96 2.74 -14.48
C THR A 464 6.37 3.10 -14.94
N ASN A 465 6.56 4.25 -15.59
CA ASN A 465 7.86 4.70 -16.05
C ASN A 465 8.81 4.96 -14.87
N PRO A 466 10.13 4.79 -15.07
CA PRO A 466 11.12 5.17 -14.08
C PRO A 466 11.16 6.69 -13.91
N VAL A 467 11.81 7.15 -12.85
CA VAL A 467 11.98 8.57 -12.55
C VAL A 467 13.46 8.96 -12.62
N PRO A 468 13.80 10.21 -12.95
CA PRO A 468 15.18 10.68 -12.95
C PRO A 468 15.74 10.80 -11.54
N CYS A 469 17.06 10.64 -11.42
CA CYS A 469 17.82 10.94 -10.22
C CYS A 469 19.13 11.63 -10.62
N ILE A 470 19.31 12.89 -10.20
CA ILE A 470 20.49 13.72 -10.52
C ILE A 470 21.16 14.11 -9.20
N LEU A 471 22.44 13.80 -9.06
CA LEU A 471 23.24 14.21 -7.90
C LEU A 471 23.98 15.51 -8.23
N VAL A 472 23.51 16.62 -7.72
CA VAL A 472 24.16 17.93 -7.88
C VAL A 472 25.09 18.17 -6.68
N ASP A 473 26.36 17.87 -6.89
CA ASP A 473 27.48 18.11 -5.95
C ASP A 473 28.74 18.44 -6.74
N ASP A 474 29.21 19.69 -6.60
CA ASP A 474 30.39 20.18 -7.33
C ASP A 474 31.68 19.42 -6.96
N SER A 475 31.75 18.85 -5.77
CA SER A 475 32.90 18.06 -5.32
C SER A 475 32.88 16.62 -5.82
N ARG A 476 31.73 16.16 -6.35
CA ARG A 476 31.50 14.74 -6.73
C ARG A 476 31.04 14.57 -8.19
N LYS A 477 31.40 15.50 -9.10
CA LYS A 477 31.01 15.43 -10.53
C LYS A 477 31.50 14.19 -11.26
N SER A 478 32.57 13.57 -10.79
CA SER A 478 33.18 12.38 -11.43
C SER A 478 32.68 11.05 -10.88
N VAL A 479 31.82 11.05 -9.85
CA VAL A 479 31.30 9.78 -9.32
C VAL A 479 30.28 9.18 -10.30
N GLU A 480 30.15 7.87 -10.27
CA GLU A 480 29.11 7.17 -11.00
C GLU A 480 27.95 6.79 -10.06
N LEU A 481 26.74 6.89 -10.55
CA LEU A 481 25.57 6.37 -9.86
C LEU A 481 25.24 4.95 -10.36
N ARG A 482 24.75 4.14 -9.44
CA ARG A 482 24.33 2.77 -9.70
C ARG A 482 23.04 2.76 -10.53
N GLU A 483 23.00 1.93 -11.57
CA GLU A 483 21.80 1.62 -12.33
C GLU A 483 20.88 0.66 -11.55
N GLY A 484 19.59 0.63 -11.93
CA GLY A 484 18.59 -0.22 -11.31
C GLY A 484 18.27 0.16 -9.86
N GLY A 485 18.51 1.41 -9.50
CA GLY A 485 18.13 1.96 -8.19
C GLY A 485 16.61 2.07 -8.02
N ARG A 486 16.21 2.27 -6.77
CA ARG A 486 14.80 2.37 -6.34
C ARG A 486 14.61 3.59 -5.45
N LEU A 487 13.39 4.01 -5.23
CA LEU A 487 13.10 5.15 -4.35
C LEU A 487 13.64 4.97 -2.93
N CYS A 488 13.63 3.75 -2.40
CA CYS A 488 14.18 3.44 -1.07
C CYS A 488 15.70 3.61 -0.94
N ASP A 489 16.41 3.76 -2.05
CA ASP A 489 17.87 3.97 -2.06
C ASP A 489 18.23 5.45 -1.80
N LEU A 490 17.27 6.37 -1.87
CA LEU A 490 17.49 7.81 -1.70
C LEU A 490 17.90 8.18 -0.26
N ALA A 491 17.24 7.64 0.77
CA ALA A 491 17.62 7.93 2.16
C ALA A 491 19.04 7.45 2.49
N PRO A 492 19.45 6.20 2.19
CA PRO A 492 20.84 5.77 2.33
C PRO A 492 21.83 6.65 1.56
N THR A 493 21.46 7.13 0.36
CA THR A 493 22.31 8.03 -0.44
C THR A 493 22.46 9.40 0.22
N LEU A 494 21.39 9.96 0.78
CA LEU A 494 21.46 11.22 1.53
C LEU A 494 22.34 11.08 2.77
N LEU A 495 22.23 9.97 3.51
CA LEU A 495 23.09 9.69 4.66
C LEU A 495 24.55 9.54 4.25
N ASP A 496 24.86 8.88 3.14
CA ASP A 496 26.20 8.77 2.58
C ASP A 496 26.78 10.16 2.21
N LEU A 497 25.98 11.00 1.55
CA LEU A 497 26.37 12.38 1.25
C LEU A 497 26.66 13.22 2.51
N MET A 498 26.04 12.89 3.63
CA MET A 498 26.23 13.54 4.92
C MET A 498 27.31 12.85 5.79
N GLU A 499 27.95 11.80 5.29
CA GLU A 499 28.94 11.00 6.02
C GLU A 499 28.37 10.40 7.32
N LEU A 500 27.08 10.05 7.30
CA LEU A 500 26.37 9.39 8.39
C LEU A 500 26.23 7.90 8.14
N PRO A 501 26.30 7.05 9.18
CA PRO A 501 26.05 5.62 9.02
C PRO A 501 24.59 5.37 8.63
N VAL A 502 24.36 4.30 7.87
CA VAL A 502 23.01 3.86 7.49
C VAL A 502 22.49 2.91 8.57
N PRO A 503 21.31 3.15 9.17
CA PRO A 503 20.74 2.26 10.17
C PRO A 503 20.32 0.92 9.56
N GLN A 504 20.34 -0.15 10.37
CA GLN A 504 20.09 -1.51 9.92
C GLN A 504 18.70 -1.71 9.30
N GLU A 505 17.73 -0.95 9.73
CA GLU A 505 16.35 -0.98 9.22
C GLU A 505 16.23 -0.47 7.79
N MET A 506 17.14 0.37 7.33
CA MET A 506 17.21 0.81 5.94
C MET A 506 17.89 -0.26 5.09
N THR A 507 17.10 -1.00 4.31
CA THR A 507 17.61 -2.05 3.41
C THR A 507 17.98 -1.53 2.03
N GLY A 508 17.63 -0.28 1.72
CA GLY A 508 18.12 0.45 0.55
C GLY A 508 19.65 0.59 0.58
N LYS A 509 20.23 0.87 -0.55
CA LYS A 509 21.69 1.00 -0.70
C LYS A 509 22.03 2.34 -1.34
N THR A 510 23.13 2.96 -0.94
CA THR A 510 23.59 4.18 -1.61
C THR A 510 23.65 3.99 -3.14
N LEU A 511 23.25 5.02 -3.87
CA LEU A 511 23.33 5.06 -5.32
C LEU A 511 24.76 5.38 -5.80
N ILE A 512 25.61 5.90 -4.92
CA ILE A 512 26.98 6.28 -5.25
C ILE A 512 27.83 4.99 -5.34
N LYS A 513 28.48 4.79 -6.49
CA LYS A 513 29.45 3.71 -6.64
C LYS A 513 30.73 4.05 -5.89
N SER A 514 31.21 3.11 -5.10
CA SER A 514 32.50 3.19 -4.40
C SER A 514 33.68 2.96 -5.34
#